data_e30abcd198d9c88ac344c875d066426d
#
_entry.id   e30abcd198d9c88ac344c875d066426d
#
_cell.length_a   1.000
_cell.length_b   1.000
_cell.length_c   1.000
_cell.angle_alpha   90.00
_cell.angle_beta   90.00
_cell.angle_gamma   90.00
#
_symmetry.space_group_name_H-M   'P 1'
#
loop_
_entity.id
_entity.type
_entity.pdbx_description
1 polymer ?
#
loop_
_entity_poly.entity_id
_entity_poly.type
_entity_poly.pdbx_seq_one_letter_code
_entity_poly.pdbx_strand_id
1 'polypeptide(L)'
;MFMIIGLQVGFSSNSEEGKKEIADTIFVNGKVYTVEKQQPWAEAVAISNGKIIYVGNNTCAKAYKGNKTKVIDLKGKMMLPGFIDNHLHASGTANLLFTVQLKGAQTLEEYVQRVKAYDEQHPGATVIQGHGWSNTIFPSASPNKAALDAVVNDIPVALRSEDFHSLWVNSKALEIAGITKDTPNPEGGVIERNQDGEPSGTLRETAQNLVLNTLPSFSVNEYKEALHYFQSFANKNGYTQVKHILVENQENIVQALTALEKEQALTIRHNLTFAIQPSEGESRIPYLKEQRNNLQGQLVKGNGAKLFMDGVM
;
A
#
# COMPACT_ATOMS: atom_id res chain seq x y z
N MET A 1 -21.28 4.05 -10.06
CA MET A 1 -20.17 3.43 -10.84
C MET A 1 -19.42 4.56 -11.53
N PHE A 2 -18.28 4.94 -10.99
CA PHE A 2 -17.40 5.96 -11.57
C PHE A 2 -16.35 5.23 -12.37
N MET A 3 -16.33 5.47 -13.67
CA MET A 3 -15.27 4.95 -14.54
C MET A 3 -14.18 6.01 -14.57
N ILE A 4 -13.00 5.68 -14.05
CA ILE A 4 -11.89 6.61 -13.96
C ILE A 4 -10.86 6.22 -15.00
N ILE A 5 -10.63 7.14 -15.94
CA ILE A 5 -9.69 6.97 -17.04
C ILE A 5 -8.52 7.91 -16.81
N GLY A 6 -7.34 7.34 -16.66
CA GLY A 6 -6.11 8.12 -16.51
C GLY A 6 -5.67 8.74 -17.83
N LEU A 7 -5.41 10.05 -17.79
CA LEU A 7 -5.08 10.88 -18.94
C LEU A 7 -3.59 11.12 -19.13
N GLN A 8 -3.11 10.92 -20.36
CA GLN A 8 -2.03 11.75 -20.91
C GLN A 8 -2.67 12.75 -21.87
N VAL A 9 -2.57 14.04 -21.56
CA VAL A 9 -3.01 15.11 -22.46
C VAL A 9 -1.86 15.43 -23.43
N GLY A 10 -1.96 14.95 -24.65
CA GLY A 10 -1.14 15.43 -25.75
C GLY A 10 -2.01 16.34 -26.63
N PHE A 11 -1.82 17.64 -26.58
CA PHE A 11 -2.40 18.55 -27.55
C PHE A 11 -1.60 18.48 -28.84
N SER A 12 -2.15 17.91 -29.91
CA SER A 12 -1.67 18.08 -31.25
C SER A 12 -2.64 18.98 -32.01
N SER A 13 -2.22 20.20 -32.29
CA SER A 13 -2.89 21.09 -33.24
C SER A 13 -2.35 20.80 -34.64
N ASN A 14 -2.96 19.87 -35.36
CA ASN A 14 -2.76 19.78 -36.80
C ASN A 14 -4.13 19.84 -37.48
N SER A 15 -4.33 20.92 -38.22
CA SER A 15 -5.42 21.13 -39.15
C SER A 15 -5.11 20.38 -40.44
N GLU A 16 -5.44 19.08 -40.50
CA GLU A 16 -5.73 18.37 -41.72
C GLU A 16 -7.20 17.95 -41.64
N GLU A 17 -7.98 18.15 -42.73
CA GLU A 17 -9.32 17.60 -42.90
C GLU A 17 -9.27 16.05 -43.01
N GLY A 18 -8.74 15.42 -41.96
CA GLY A 18 -8.73 14.00 -41.75
C GLY A 18 -10.01 13.55 -41.07
N LYS A 19 -10.55 12.43 -41.50
CA LYS A 19 -11.69 11.72 -40.91
C LYS A 19 -11.53 11.71 -39.38
N LYS A 20 -12.39 12.43 -38.65
CA LYS A 20 -12.32 12.49 -37.17
C LYS A 20 -12.37 11.09 -36.60
N GLU A 21 -11.50 10.82 -35.64
CA GLU A 21 -11.46 9.55 -34.93
C GLU A 21 -12.80 9.32 -34.21
N ILE A 22 -13.38 8.10 -34.37
CA ILE A 22 -14.65 7.75 -33.73
C ILE A 22 -14.38 7.31 -32.29
N ALA A 23 -15.15 7.86 -31.36
CA ALA A 23 -15.03 7.53 -29.94
C ALA A 23 -15.71 6.19 -29.60
N ASP A 24 -15.10 5.47 -28.64
CA ASP A 24 -15.72 4.32 -27.98
C ASP A 24 -16.79 4.78 -26.99
N THR A 25 -16.51 5.89 -26.29
CA THR A 25 -17.39 6.45 -25.27
C THR A 25 -17.38 7.98 -25.36
N ILE A 26 -18.58 8.59 -25.25
CA ILE A 26 -18.75 10.04 -25.14
C ILE A 26 -19.54 10.32 -23.87
N PHE A 27 -19.01 11.16 -22.99
CA PHE A 27 -19.73 11.75 -21.87
C PHE A 27 -20.30 13.09 -22.31
N VAL A 28 -21.57 13.35 -22.01
CA VAL A 28 -22.28 14.58 -22.40
C VAL A 28 -23.02 15.18 -21.20
N ASN A 29 -23.43 16.44 -21.33
CA ASN A 29 -24.22 17.17 -20.32
C ASN A 29 -23.57 17.18 -18.94
N GLY A 30 -22.23 17.31 -18.89
CA GLY A 30 -21.47 17.37 -17.64
C GLY A 30 -21.03 18.78 -17.28
N LYS A 31 -20.56 18.92 -16.03
CA LYS A 31 -19.71 20.01 -15.57
C LYS A 31 -18.28 19.47 -15.53
N VAL A 32 -17.60 19.50 -16.68
CA VAL A 32 -16.25 18.93 -16.81
C VAL A 32 -15.23 19.97 -16.39
N TYR A 33 -14.58 19.77 -15.26
CA TYR A 33 -13.44 20.59 -14.84
C TYR A 33 -12.15 20.04 -15.43
N THR A 34 -11.52 20.80 -16.34
CA THR A 34 -10.43 20.32 -17.18
C THR A 34 -9.06 20.47 -16.53
N VAL A 35 -8.93 21.30 -15.50
CA VAL A 35 -7.67 21.78 -14.89
C VAL A 35 -6.82 22.61 -15.87
N GLU A 36 -7.31 22.88 -17.09
CA GLU A 36 -6.63 23.73 -18.08
C GLU A 36 -7.04 25.21 -17.86
N LYS A 37 -6.05 26.09 -17.67
CA LYS A 37 -6.31 27.51 -17.33
C LYS A 37 -7.10 28.26 -18.42
N GLN A 38 -6.84 27.94 -19.69
CA GLN A 38 -7.48 28.61 -20.83
C GLN A 38 -8.90 28.13 -21.09
N GLN A 39 -9.20 26.88 -20.72
CA GLN A 39 -10.53 26.25 -20.85
C GLN A 39 -10.88 25.48 -19.56
N PRO A 40 -11.12 26.15 -18.44
CA PRO A 40 -11.31 25.46 -17.16
C PRO A 40 -12.57 24.58 -17.09
N TRP A 41 -13.55 24.84 -17.95
CA TRP A 41 -14.80 24.09 -17.98
C TRP A 41 -15.17 23.63 -19.38
N ALA A 42 -15.76 22.45 -19.44
CA ALA A 42 -16.34 21.85 -20.64
C ALA A 42 -17.65 21.12 -20.29
N GLU A 43 -18.37 20.63 -21.31
CA GLU A 43 -19.64 19.92 -21.16
C GLU A 43 -19.56 18.45 -21.54
N ALA A 44 -18.58 18.10 -22.38
CA ALA A 44 -18.44 16.78 -22.95
C ALA A 44 -16.98 16.33 -23.08
N VAL A 45 -16.80 15.00 -23.02
CA VAL A 45 -15.51 14.33 -23.23
C VAL A 45 -15.73 13.12 -24.13
N ALA A 46 -14.93 13.00 -25.20
CA ALA A 46 -14.91 11.81 -26.06
C ALA A 46 -13.60 11.02 -25.85
N ILE A 47 -13.73 9.70 -25.84
CA ILE A 47 -12.65 8.76 -25.52
C ILE A 47 -12.61 7.69 -26.62
N SER A 48 -11.40 7.40 -27.11
CA SER A 48 -11.12 6.29 -28.01
C SER A 48 -9.87 5.55 -27.54
N ASN A 49 -9.93 4.22 -27.49
CA ASN A 49 -8.79 3.36 -27.09
C ASN A 49 -8.12 3.79 -25.78
N GLY A 50 -8.95 4.19 -24.78
CA GLY A 50 -8.47 4.64 -23.47
C GLY A 50 -7.81 6.03 -23.45
N LYS A 51 -7.88 6.79 -24.56
CA LYS A 51 -7.35 8.16 -24.68
C LYS A 51 -8.47 9.16 -24.87
N ILE A 52 -8.33 10.34 -24.29
CA ILE A 52 -9.22 11.47 -24.58
C ILE A 52 -8.87 12.02 -25.96
N ILE A 53 -9.87 12.05 -26.85
CA ILE A 53 -9.76 12.59 -28.21
C ILE A 53 -10.50 13.91 -28.39
N TYR A 54 -11.36 14.28 -27.41
CA TYR A 54 -12.07 15.55 -27.41
C TYR A 54 -12.49 15.96 -25.99
N VAL A 55 -12.36 17.25 -25.70
CA VAL A 55 -12.92 17.92 -24.53
C VAL A 55 -13.51 19.26 -24.98
N GLY A 56 -14.77 19.51 -24.70
CA GLY A 56 -15.42 20.76 -25.12
C GLY A 56 -16.93 20.74 -24.93
N ASN A 57 -17.67 21.37 -25.85
CA ASN A 57 -19.12 21.46 -25.79
C ASN A 57 -19.83 20.20 -26.32
N ASN A 58 -21.10 20.04 -25.95
CA ASN A 58 -21.93 18.91 -26.36
C ASN A 58 -22.15 18.83 -27.88
N THR A 59 -22.25 19.99 -28.56
CA THR A 59 -22.53 20.06 -29.98
C THR A 59 -21.38 19.48 -30.79
N CYS A 60 -20.14 19.88 -30.51
CA CYS A 60 -18.97 19.40 -31.21
C CYS A 60 -18.65 17.94 -30.90
N ALA A 61 -18.99 17.47 -29.67
CA ALA A 61 -18.80 16.06 -29.28
C ALA A 61 -19.55 15.08 -30.18
N LYS A 62 -20.67 15.50 -30.79
CA LYS A 62 -21.46 14.68 -31.73
C LYS A 62 -20.67 14.22 -32.95
N ALA A 63 -19.66 14.99 -33.39
CA ALA A 63 -18.81 14.65 -34.52
C ALA A 63 -17.91 13.43 -34.30
N TYR A 64 -17.73 13.00 -33.04
CA TYR A 64 -16.96 11.82 -32.63
C TYR A 64 -17.85 10.57 -32.46
N LYS A 65 -19.18 10.70 -32.64
CA LYS A 65 -20.12 9.60 -32.46
C LYS A 65 -20.21 8.71 -33.68
N GLY A 66 -19.99 7.42 -33.48
CA GLY A 66 -20.25 6.36 -34.48
C GLY A 66 -21.35 5.41 -34.00
N ASN A 67 -21.64 4.41 -34.82
CA ASN A 67 -22.74 3.45 -34.56
C ASN A 67 -22.52 2.60 -33.28
N LYS A 68 -21.26 2.40 -32.87
CA LYS A 68 -20.91 1.61 -31.70
C LYS A 68 -20.53 2.49 -30.46
N THR A 69 -20.56 3.81 -30.60
CA THR A 69 -20.19 4.73 -29.54
C THR A 69 -21.19 4.68 -28.40
N LYS A 70 -20.70 4.40 -27.17
CA LYS A 70 -21.50 4.50 -25.97
C LYS A 70 -21.62 5.97 -25.55
N VAL A 71 -22.83 6.49 -25.45
CA VAL A 71 -23.08 7.85 -24.96
C VAL A 71 -23.59 7.78 -23.52
N ILE A 72 -22.93 8.52 -22.62
CA ILE A 72 -23.25 8.58 -21.21
C ILE A 72 -23.65 10.01 -20.87
N ASP A 73 -24.90 10.19 -20.47
CA ASP A 73 -25.43 11.49 -20.00
C ASP A 73 -25.03 11.68 -18.52
N LEU A 74 -24.23 12.69 -18.25
CA LEU A 74 -23.80 13.04 -16.89
C LEU A 74 -24.88 13.77 -16.08
N LYS A 75 -25.95 14.22 -16.72
CA LYS A 75 -27.10 14.91 -16.05
C LYS A 75 -26.65 16.04 -15.15
N GLY A 76 -25.73 16.87 -15.63
CA GLY A 76 -25.17 18.00 -14.89
C GLY A 76 -24.15 17.65 -13.79
N LYS A 77 -23.80 16.36 -13.63
CA LYS A 77 -22.78 15.95 -12.66
C LYS A 77 -21.39 16.44 -13.06
N MET A 78 -20.57 16.66 -12.03
CA MET A 78 -19.18 17.04 -12.23
C MET A 78 -18.34 15.83 -12.71
N MET A 79 -17.45 16.12 -13.65
CA MET A 79 -16.40 15.20 -14.10
C MET A 79 -15.03 15.86 -13.88
N LEU A 80 -14.10 15.11 -13.33
CA LEU A 80 -12.75 15.55 -12.99
C LEU A 80 -11.71 14.57 -13.57
N PRO A 81 -10.46 15.02 -13.82
CA PRO A 81 -9.33 14.10 -13.91
C PRO A 81 -9.25 13.25 -12.63
N GLY A 82 -8.85 11.98 -12.77
CA GLY A 82 -8.65 11.11 -11.61
C GLY A 82 -7.56 11.64 -10.69
N PHE A 83 -7.73 11.43 -9.40
CA PHE A 83 -6.77 11.88 -8.40
C PHE A 83 -5.48 11.06 -8.46
N ILE A 84 -4.39 11.72 -8.08
CA ILE A 84 -3.06 11.12 -7.95
C ILE A 84 -2.63 11.29 -6.51
N ASP A 85 -2.42 10.19 -5.79
CA ASP A 85 -1.75 10.24 -4.49
C ASP A 85 -0.24 10.18 -4.71
N ASN A 86 0.44 11.21 -4.22
CA ASN A 86 1.87 11.39 -4.50
C ASN A 86 2.78 10.83 -3.38
N HIS A 87 2.22 10.22 -2.33
CA HIS A 87 2.99 9.56 -1.27
C HIS A 87 2.12 8.56 -0.51
N LEU A 88 2.27 7.28 -0.81
CA LEU A 88 1.41 6.25 -0.24
C LEU A 88 2.14 4.89 -0.20
N HIS A 89 1.75 4.06 0.76
CA HIS A 89 2.22 2.68 0.94
C HIS A 89 1.08 1.69 0.65
N ALA A 90 0.71 1.51 -0.62
CA ALA A 90 -0.41 0.64 -1.01
C ALA A 90 -0.25 -0.80 -0.51
N SER A 91 0.98 -1.31 -0.50
CA SER A 91 1.32 -2.63 0.03
C SER A 91 1.04 -2.79 1.53
N GLY A 92 0.98 -1.68 2.28
CA GLY A 92 0.61 -1.68 3.70
C GLY A 92 -0.82 -2.21 3.95
N THR A 93 -1.65 -2.31 2.92
CA THR A 93 -2.95 -3.00 3.00
C THR A 93 -2.80 -4.48 3.37
N ALA A 94 -1.65 -5.12 3.11
CA ALA A 94 -1.37 -6.47 3.58
C ALA A 94 -1.43 -6.57 5.10
N ASN A 95 -0.90 -5.57 5.82
CA ASN A 95 -1.03 -5.52 7.28
C ASN A 95 -2.50 -5.43 7.73
N LEU A 96 -3.35 -4.73 6.98
CA LEU A 96 -4.78 -4.65 7.31
C LEU A 96 -5.49 -6.02 7.15
N LEU A 97 -5.14 -6.78 6.10
CA LEU A 97 -5.84 -8.02 5.77
C LEU A 97 -5.28 -9.24 6.50
N PHE A 98 -3.98 -9.29 6.73
CA PHE A 98 -3.27 -10.51 7.16
C PHE A 98 -2.60 -10.39 8.52
N THR A 99 -2.94 -9.37 9.33
CA THR A 99 -2.43 -9.24 10.69
C THR A 99 -3.52 -8.87 11.69
N VAL A 100 -3.27 -9.15 12.96
CA VAL A 100 -4.17 -8.77 14.06
C VAL A 100 -4.19 -7.25 14.22
N GLN A 101 -5.38 -6.67 14.15
CA GLN A 101 -5.60 -5.23 14.35
C GLN A 101 -5.87 -4.95 15.83
N LEU A 102 -4.90 -4.32 16.52
CA LEU A 102 -4.99 -4.06 17.96
C LEU A 102 -5.46 -2.64 18.27
N LYS A 103 -5.39 -1.73 17.31
CA LYS A 103 -5.77 -0.32 17.49
C LYS A 103 -7.19 -0.18 18.02
N GLY A 104 -7.35 0.66 19.04
CA GLY A 104 -8.64 0.95 19.67
C GLY A 104 -9.05 0.00 20.79
N ALA A 105 -8.31 -1.09 21.06
CA ALA A 105 -8.47 -1.84 22.30
C ALA A 105 -7.95 -1.01 23.49
N GLN A 106 -8.61 -1.15 24.64
CA GLN A 106 -8.37 -0.30 25.82
C GLN A 106 -7.78 -1.09 27.00
N THR A 107 -7.72 -2.41 26.92
CA THR A 107 -7.22 -3.27 27.99
C THR A 107 -6.31 -4.38 27.48
N LEU A 108 -5.50 -4.96 28.35
CA LEU A 108 -4.68 -6.13 28.04
C LEU A 108 -5.56 -7.31 27.60
N GLU A 109 -6.69 -7.52 28.28
CA GLU A 109 -7.62 -8.58 27.98
C GLU A 109 -8.18 -8.46 26.56
N GLU A 110 -8.52 -7.25 26.11
CA GLU A 110 -9.00 -7.01 24.75
C GLU A 110 -7.91 -7.34 23.71
N TYR A 111 -6.64 -7.00 23.97
CA TYR A 111 -5.54 -7.38 23.07
C TYR A 111 -5.41 -8.89 22.96
N VAL A 112 -5.35 -9.57 24.09
CA VAL A 112 -5.23 -11.04 24.14
C VAL A 112 -6.42 -11.73 23.46
N GLN A 113 -7.64 -11.25 23.67
CA GLN A 113 -8.83 -11.79 23.01
C GLN A 113 -8.80 -11.62 21.49
N ARG A 114 -8.28 -10.49 20.98
CA ARG A 114 -8.11 -10.29 19.53
C ARG A 114 -7.09 -11.25 18.94
N VAL A 115 -5.98 -11.49 19.64
CA VAL A 115 -4.98 -12.48 19.22
C VAL A 115 -5.57 -13.87 19.18
N LYS A 116 -6.29 -14.28 20.23
CA LYS A 116 -6.97 -15.58 20.31
C LYS A 116 -8.00 -15.75 19.20
N ALA A 117 -8.84 -14.74 19.00
CA ALA A 117 -9.85 -14.78 17.94
C ALA A 117 -9.24 -14.89 16.53
N TYR A 118 -8.09 -14.25 16.32
CA TYR A 118 -7.35 -14.35 15.04
C TYR A 118 -6.82 -15.77 14.84
N ASP A 119 -6.22 -16.38 15.86
CA ASP A 119 -5.71 -17.76 15.83
C ASP A 119 -6.83 -18.75 15.50
N GLU A 120 -7.97 -18.64 16.20
CA GLU A 120 -9.16 -19.49 15.97
C GLU A 120 -9.73 -19.34 14.54
N GLN A 121 -9.64 -18.17 13.94
CA GLN A 121 -10.10 -17.90 12.56
C GLN A 121 -9.10 -18.35 11.49
N HIS A 122 -7.83 -18.57 11.86
CA HIS A 122 -6.74 -18.93 10.94
C HIS A 122 -5.99 -20.19 11.40
N PRO A 123 -6.66 -21.36 11.48
CA PRO A 123 -6.11 -22.57 12.08
C PRO A 123 -4.89 -23.17 11.35
N GLY A 124 -4.46 -22.58 10.26
CA GLY A 124 -3.26 -22.96 9.51
C GLY A 124 -2.15 -21.91 9.58
N ALA A 125 -2.31 -20.87 10.40
CA ALA A 125 -1.29 -19.85 10.55
C ALA A 125 0.00 -20.45 11.12
N THR A 126 1.14 -20.07 10.55
CA THR A 126 2.47 -20.44 11.06
C THR A 126 3.11 -19.33 11.87
N VAL A 127 2.48 -18.17 11.90
CA VAL A 127 2.87 -16.97 12.65
C VAL A 127 1.66 -16.07 12.83
N ILE A 128 1.55 -15.39 13.94
CA ILE A 128 0.60 -14.31 14.16
C ILE A 128 1.37 -13.00 14.26
N GLN A 129 1.18 -12.13 13.28
CA GLN A 129 1.68 -10.77 13.33
C GLN A 129 0.54 -9.80 13.61
N GLY A 130 0.84 -8.66 14.23
CA GLY A 130 -0.16 -7.65 14.52
C GLY A 130 0.46 -6.29 14.80
N HIS A 131 -0.39 -5.26 14.90
CA HIS A 131 0.07 -3.92 15.25
C HIS A 131 -1.03 -3.10 15.93
N GLY A 132 -0.58 -2.03 16.62
CA GLY A 132 -1.47 -1.01 17.15
C GLY A 132 -1.80 -1.15 18.62
N TRP A 133 -1.00 -1.91 19.41
CA TRP A 133 -1.11 -1.83 20.87
C TRP A 133 -0.45 -0.55 21.39
N SER A 134 -0.99 0.02 22.47
CA SER A 134 -0.53 1.28 23.02
C SER A 134 0.24 1.08 24.33
N ASN A 135 1.40 1.74 24.43
CA ASN A 135 2.18 1.78 25.67
C ASN A 135 1.39 2.38 26.85
N THR A 136 0.39 3.22 26.58
CA THR A 136 -0.40 3.89 27.64
C THR A 136 -1.28 2.95 28.45
N ILE A 137 -1.55 1.75 27.94
CA ILE A 137 -2.31 0.72 28.65
C ILE A 137 -1.46 -0.01 29.70
N PHE A 138 -0.14 0.16 29.64
CA PHE A 138 0.84 -0.47 30.55
C PHE A 138 1.59 0.60 31.36
N PRO A 139 0.93 1.31 32.30
CA PRO A 139 1.48 2.54 32.92
C PRO A 139 2.73 2.34 33.79
N SER A 140 2.99 1.12 34.25
CA SER A 140 4.14 0.83 35.14
C SER A 140 5.06 -0.26 34.61
N ALA A 141 4.71 -0.89 33.48
CA ALA A 141 5.48 -1.97 32.89
C ALA A 141 5.12 -2.13 31.42
N SER A 142 5.97 -2.80 30.69
CA SER A 142 5.66 -3.23 29.31
C SER A 142 4.81 -4.49 29.31
N PRO A 143 4.14 -4.81 28.19
CA PRO A 143 3.41 -6.08 28.09
C PRO A 143 4.35 -7.28 28.23
N ASN A 144 3.87 -8.34 28.90
CA ASN A 144 4.66 -9.53 29.17
C ASN A 144 4.24 -10.68 28.26
N LYS A 145 5.21 -11.50 27.83
CA LYS A 145 5.00 -12.68 26.98
C LYS A 145 3.97 -13.66 27.56
N ALA A 146 3.89 -13.78 28.89
CA ALA A 146 2.99 -14.70 29.56
C ALA A 146 1.50 -14.49 29.19
N ALA A 147 1.10 -13.27 28.90
CA ALA A 147 -0.25 -12.97 28.47
C ALA A 147 -0.56 -13.54 27.06
N LEU A 148 0.42 -13.53 26.17
CA LEU A 148 0.28 -14.16 24.84
C LEU A 148 0.41 -15.68 24.92
N ASP A 149 1.36 -16.19 25.73
CA ASP A 149 1.58 -17.61 25.93
C ASP A 149 0.31 -18.33 26.48
N ALA A 150 -0.49 -17.61 27.24
CA ALA A 150 -1.75 -18.13 27.79
C ALA A 150 -2.82 -18.45 26.71
N VAL A 151 -2.69 -17.87 25.52
CA VAL A 151 -3.66 -18.03 24.43
C VAL A 151 -3.07 -18.65 23.17
N VAL A 152 -1.80 -18.37 22.85
CA VAL A 152 -1.05 -18.91 21.70
C VAL A 152 0.41 -19.18 22.15
N ASN A 153 0.80 -20.44 22.19
CA ASN A 153 2.13 -20.85 22.66
C ASN A 153 2.90 -21.79 21.73
N ASP A 154 2.26 -22.26 20.66
CA ASP A 154 2.79 -23.23 19.69
C ASP A 154 3.33 -22.58 18.43
N ILE A 155 2.85 -21.40 18.07
CA ILE A 155 3.35 -20.57 16.96
C ILE A 155 3.85 -19.21 17.45
N PRO A 156 4.80 -18.55 16.72
CA PRO A 156 5.29 -17.23 17.09
C PRO A 156 4.21 -16.17 16.95
N VAL A 157 4.11 -15.31 17.97
CA VAL A 157 3.27 -14.10 17.98
C VAL A 157 4.17 -12.88 18.08
N ALA A 158 3.98 -11.90 17.20
CA ALA A 158 4.76 -10.66 17.17
C ALA A 158 3.86 -9.44 16.87
N LEU A 159 3.69 -8.57 17.87
CA LEU A 159 2.75 -7.47 17.85
C LEU A 159 3.50 -6.14 17.98
N ARG A 160 3.50 -5.31 16.95
CA ARG A 160 4.10 -3.96 16.98
C ARG A 160 3.19 -2.97 17.73
N SER A 161 3.80 -2.09 18.51
CA SER A 161 3.10 -0.94 19.09
C SER A 161 2.58 0.02 18.03
N GLU A 162 1.67 0.92 18.39
CA GLU A 162 1.09 1.89 17.46
C GLU A 162 2.11 2.92 16.95
N ASP A 163 3.17 3.19 17.72
CA ASP A 163 4.29 4.07 17.38
C ASP A 163 5.43 3.34 16.64
N PHE A 164 5.35 2.01 16.50
CA PHE A 164 6.37 1.14 15.90
C PHE A 164 7.72 1.05 16.63
N HIS A 165 7.85 1.66 17.82
CA HIS A 165 9.07 1.64 18.62
C HIS A 165 9.21 0.39 19.50
N SER A 166 8.19 -0.45 19.58
CA SER A 166 8.17 -1.64 20.42
C SER A 166 7.52 -2.84 19.75
N LEU A 167 8.05 -4.02 20.05
CA LEU A 167 7.50 -5.30 19.64
C LEU A 167 7.18 -6.14 20.86
N TRP A 168 5.95 -6.60 21.00
CA TRP A 168 5.49 -7.53 22.02
C TRP A 168 5.38 -8.93 21.43
N VAL A 169 6.09 -9.88 21.99
CA VAL A 169 6.22 -11.24 21.46
C VAL A 169 5.93 -12.29 22.53
N ASN A 170 5.52 -13.50 22.08
CA ASN A 170 5.37 -14.65 22.95
C ASN A 170 6.69 -15.43 23.12
N SER A 171 6.70 -16.44 23.99
CA SER A 171 7.87 -17.29 24.24
C SER A 171 8.33 -18.03 22.97
N LYS A 172 7.41 -18.43 22.09
CA LYS A 172 7.75 -19.13 20.85
C LYS A 172 8.51 -18.25 19.86
N ALA A 173 8.16 -16.96 19.76
CA ALA A 173 8.90 -16.01 18.95
C ALA A 173 10.32 -15.76 19.47
N LEU A 174 10.49 -15.66 20.81
CA LEU A 174 11.82 -15.55 21.43
C LEU A 174 12.68 -16.80 21.19
N GLU A 175 12.07 -17.99 21.29
CA GLU A 175 12.73 -19.28 21.02
C GLU A 175 13.28 -19.33 19.59
N ILE A 176 12.43 -19.01 18.60
CA ILE A 176 12.80 -19.03 17.17
C ILE A 176 13.91 -18.01 16.87
N ALA A 177 13.86 -16.85 17.53
CA ALA A 177 14.87 -15.81 17.41
C ALA A 177 16.17 -16.11 18.19
N GLY A 178 16.21 -17.17 18.99
CA GLY A 178 17.35 -17.54 19.83
C GLY A 178 17.63 -16.54 20.96
N ILE A 179 16.59 -15.81 21.41
CA ILE A 179 16.72 -14.81 22.46
C ILE A 179 16.57 -15.45 23.83
N THR A 180 17.64 -15.38 24.63
CA THR A 180 17.72 -15.92 25.99
C THR A 180 18.11 -14.84 26.99
N LYS A 181 18.22 -15.22 28.27
CA LYS A 181 18.74 -14.34 29.31
C LYS A 181 20.17 -13.83 29.02
N ASP A 182 20.97 -14.59 28.29
CA ASP A 182 22.36 -14.27 28.01
C ASP A 182 22.52 -13.47 26.68
N THR A 183 21.46 -13.28 25.91
CA THR A 183 21.47 -12.50 24.67
C THR A 183 21.72 -11.02 24.99
N PRO A 184 22.81 -10.39 24.49
CA PRO A 184 23.06 -8.96 24.76
C PRO A 184 22.05 -8.07 24.05
N ASN A 185 21.86 -6.87 24.59
CA ASN A 185 21.13 -5.84 23.87
C ASN A 185 21.90 -5.45 22.61
N PRO A 186 21.23 -5.36 21.43
CA PRO A 186 21.87 -4.83 20.25
C PRO A 186 22.10 -3.32 20.37
N GLU A 187 22.99 -2.78 19.55
CA GLU A 187 23.23 -1.34 19.50
C GLU A 187 21.94 -0.59 19.17
N GLY A 188 21.58 0.39 19.97
CA GLY A 188 20.36 1.19 19.83
C GLY A 188 19.08 0.44 20.15
N GLY A 189 19.11 -0.73 20.80
CA GLY A 189 17.91 -1.48 21.17
C GLY A 189 17.97 -2.11 22.54
N VAL A 190 16.80 -2.46 23.08
CA VAL A 190 16.69 -3.05 24.43
C VAL A 190 15.80 -4.29 24.38
N ILE A 191 16.31 -5.39 24.92
CA ILE A 191 15.53 -6.59 25.27
C ILE A 191 15.08 -6.38 26.71
N GLU A 192 13.80 -6.11 26.93
CA GLU A 192 13.27 -5.97 28.29
C GLU A 192 13.26 -7.30 29.02
N ARG A 193 13.58 -7.25 30.33
CA ARG A 193 13.76 -8.44 31.15
C ARG A 193 12.94 -8.38 32.43
N ASN A 194 12.53 -9.55 32.89
CA ASN A 194 11.94 -9.74 34.21
C ASN A 194 13.01 -9.61 35.31
N GLN A 195 12.59 -9.64 36.54
CA GLN A 195 13.51 -9.55 37.72
C GLN A 195 14.53 -10.71 37.80
N ASP A 196 14.19 -11.86 37.20
CA ASP A 196 15.07 -13.04 37.11
C ASP A 196 16.06 -13.01 35.95
N GLY A 197 16.03 -11.92 35.14
CA GLY A 197 16.88 -11.72 33.99
C GLY A 197 16.35 -12.35 32.69
N GLU A 198 15.25 -13.10 32.72
CA GLU A 198 14.64 -13.66 31.54
C GLU A 198 13.97 -12.58 30.67
N PRO A 199 14.00 -12.72 29.32
CA PRO A 199 13.31 -11.80 28.42
C PRO A 199 11.81 -11.73 28.74
N SER A 200 11.29 -10.52 28.97
CA SER A 200 9.88 -10.30 29.33
C SER A 200 8.91 -10.52 28.16
N GLY A 201 9.43 -10.42 26.93
CA GLY A 201 8.65 -10.46 25.70
C GLY A 201 8.47 -9.09 25.05
N THR A 202 9.00 -8.02 25.62
CA THR A 202 9.02 -6.70 24.96
C THR A 202 10.43 -6.37 24.48
N LEU A 203 10.50 -6.00 23.20
CA LEU A 203 11.72 -5.60 22.49
C LEU A 203 11.56 -4.14 22.00
N ARG A 204 12.59 -3.31 22.28
CA ARG A 204 12.56 -1.89 21.92
C ARG A 204 13.53 -1.59 20.80
N GLU A 205 13.16 -0.63 19.95
CA GLU A 205 13.97 -0.07 18.89
C GLU A 205 14.61 -1.16 18.02
N THR A 206 15.93 -1.15 17.83
CA THR A 206 16.63 -2.12 16.97
C THR A 206 16.53 -3.56 17.48
N ALA A 207 16.23 -3.80 18.75
CA ALA A 207 16.03 -5.14 19.29
C ALA A 207 14.83 -5.87 18.64
N GLN A 208 13.85 -5.14 18.13
CA GLN A 208 12.72 -5.73 17.37
C GLN A 208 13.22 -6.58 16.19
N ASN A 209 14.30 -6.15 15.53
CA ASN A 209 14.84 -6.83 14.34
C ASN A 209 15.34 -8.25 14.65
N LEU A 210 15.72 -8.54 15.90
CA LEU A 210 16.12 -9.89 16.31
C LEU A 210 15.00 -10.91 16.06
N VAL A 211 13.75 -10.52 16.25
CA VAL A 211 12.57 -11.36 15.97
C VAL A 211 12.07 -11.14 14.56
N LEU A 212 11.87 -9.90 14.14
CA LEU A 212 11.25 -9.58 12.85
C LEU A 212 12.00 -10.20 11.65
N ASN A 213 13.33 -10.30 11.73
CA ASN A 213 14.14 -10.92 10.68
C ASN A 213 13.99 -12.46 10.61
N THR A 214 13.39 -13.10 11.62
CA THR A 214 13.12 -14.54 11.65
C THR A 214 11.69 -14.88 11.18
N LEU A 215 10.82 -13.89 11.10
CA LEU A 215 9.44 -14.09 10.70
C LEU A 215 9.28 -14.07 9.19
N PRO A 216 8.31 -14.84 8.64
CA PRO A 216 8.04 -14.83 7.22
C PRO A 216 7.50 -13.45 6.79
N SER A 217 7.97 -12.98 5.65
CA SER A 217 7.36 -11.85 4.95
C SER A 217 6.07 -12.28 4.25
N PHE A 218 5.18 -11.32 3.96
CA PHE A 218 4.03 -11.60 3.11
C PHE A 218 4.46 -12.14 1.75
N SER A 219 3.76 -13.17 1.32
CA SER A 219 3.95 -13.80 0.02
C SER A 219 3.49 -12.89 -1.13
N VAL A 220 3.91 -13.22 -2.33
CA VAL A 220 3.44 -12.54 -3.56
C VAL A 220 1.92 -12.60 -3.69
N ASN A 221 1.28 -13.72 -3.30
CA ASN A 221 -0.17 -13.87 -3.37
C ASN A 221 -0.90 -12.99 -2.36
N GLU A 222 -0.42 -12.88 -1.13
CA GLU A 222 -0.98 -11.97 -0.13
C GLU A 222 -0.85 -10.51 -0.58
N TYR A 223 0.28 -10.11 -1.18
CA TYR A 223 0.39 -8.79 -1.77
C TYR A 223 -0.55 -8.58 -2.97
N LYS A 224 -0.78 -9.58 -3.80
CA LYS A 224 -1.77 -9.48 -4.89
C LYS A 224 -3.17 -9.21 -4.33
N GLU A 225 -3.59 -9.94 -3.29
CA GLU A 225 -4.88 -9.75 -2.64
C GLU A 225 -4.98 -8.37 -1.99
N ALA A 226 -3.96 -7.95 -1.25
CA ALA A 226 -3.90 -6.64 -0.63
C ALA A 226 -3.99 -5.49 -1.65
N LEU A 227 -3.29 -5.61 -2.78
CA LEU A 227 -3.32 -4.63 -3.86
C LEU A 227 -4.68 -4.61 -4.59
N HIS A 228 -5.35 -5.74 -4.73
CA HIS A 228 -6.73 -5.81 -5.23
C HIS A 228 -7.71 -5.07 -4.31
N TYR A 229 -7.60 -5.30 -3.01
CA TYR A 229 -8.41 -4.59 -2.02
C TYR A 229 -8.14 -3.09 -2.08
N PHE A 230 -6.86 -2.69 -2.05
CA PHE A 230 -6.44 -1.31 -2.13
C PHE A 230 -7.00 -0.60 -3.37
N GLN A 231 -6.84 -1.18 -4.57
CA GLN A 231 -7.30 -0.52 -5.80
C GLN A 231 -8.83 -0.38 -5.86
N SER A 232 -9.57 -1.31 -5.27
CA SER A 232 -11.04 -1.21 -5.15
C SER A 232 -11.44 -0.01 -4.31
N PHE A 233 -10.77 0.20 -3.17
CA PHE A 233 -10.96 1.35 -2.32
C PHE A 233 -10.54 2.66 -3.02
N ALA A 234 -9.38 2.69 -3.64
CA ALA A 234 -8.84 3.85 -4.33
C ALA A 234 -9.72 4.28 -5.51
N ASN A 235 -10.16 3.33 -6.35
CA ASN A 235 -11.09 3.60 -7.45
C ASN A 235 -12.42 4.20 -6.97
N LYS A 236 -12.97 3.67 -5.87
CA LYS A 236 -14.22 4.19 -5.28
C LYS A 236 -14.08 5.64 -4.84
N ASN A 237 -12.87 6.07 -4.47
CA ASN A 237 -12.56 7.43 -4.03
C ASN A 237 -11.95 8.32 -5.13
N GLY A 238 -11.90 7.85 -6.38
CA GLY A 238 -11.49 8.66 -7.51
C GLY A 238 -10.00 8.67 -7.82
N TYR A 239 -9.20 7.84 -7.18
CA TYR A 239 -7.77 7.73 -7.47
C TYR A 239 -7.52 6.85 -8.70
N THR A 240 -6.63 7.30 -9.57
CA THR A 240 -6.22 6.61 -10.80
C THR A 240 -4.73 6.33 -10.86
N GLN A 241 -3.97 6.96 -9.99
CA GLN A 241 -2.52 6.82 -9.91
C GLN A 241 -2.03 7.02 -8.49
N VAL A 242 -0.99 6.28 -8.14
CA VAL A 242 -0.31 6.42 -6.85
C VAL A 242 1.21 6.43 -7.04
N LYS A 243 1.89 7.26 -6.26
CA LYS A 243 3.33 7.12 -6.02
C LYS A 243 3.50 6.15 -4.86
N HIS A 244 3.71 4.89 -5.20
CA HIS A 244 3.79 3.79 -4.26
C HIS A 244 5.21 3.64 -3.72
N ILE A 245 5.41 3.97 -2.46
CA ILE A 245 6.71 3.92 -1.81
C ILE A 245 6.89 2.53 -1.18
N LEU A 246 7.94 1.85 -1.60
CA LEU A 246 8.31 0.52 -1.14
C LEU A 246 9.43 0.66 -0.11
N VAL A 247 9.14 0.30 1.13
CA VAL A 247 10.11 0.33 2.24
C VAL A 247 10.65 -1.07 2.52
N GLU A 248 9.74 -2.00 2.79
CA GLU A 248 10.06 -3.40 3.12
C GLU A 248 9.54 -4.33 2.01
N ASN A 249 10.07 -5.55 1.93
CA ASN A 249 9.60 -6.61 1.01
C ASN A 249 9.46 -6.17 -0.45
N GLN A 250 10.33 -5.27 -0.89
CA GLN A 250 10.25 -4.61 -2.20
C GLN A 250 10.13 -5.62 -3.34
N GLU A 251 10.85 -6.74 -3.25
CA GLU A 251 10.87 -7.77 -4.29
C GLU A 251 9.50 -8.47 -4.45
N ASN A 252 8.89 -8.93 -3.36
CA ASN A 252 7.57 -9.59 -3.42
C ASN A 252 6.48 -8.63 -3.89
N ILE A 253 6.55 -7.35 -3.49
CA ILE A 253 5.60 -6.32 -3.93
C ILE A 253 5.74 -6.06 -5.44
N VAL A 254 6.97 -5.95 -5.94
CA VAL A 254 7.25 -5.79 -7.37
C VAL A 254 6.74 -6.98 -8.17
N GLN A 255 7.00 -8.20 -7.69
CA GLN A 255 6.50 -9.42 -8.33
C GLN A 255 4.97 -9.45 -8.36
N ALA A 256 4.30 -9.09 -7.26
CA ALA A 256 2.84 -9.03 -7.17
C ALA A 256 2.25 -8.02 -8.17
N LEU A 257 2.80 -6.80 -8.24
CA LEU A 257 2.36 -5.76 -9.16
C LEU A 257 2.58 -6.16 -10.63
N THR A 258 3.75 -6.73 -10.94
CA THR A 258 4.09 -7.20 -12.28
C THR A 258 3.16 -8.34 -12.72
N ALA A 259 2.85 -9.27 -11.81
CA ALA A 259 1.89 -10.34 -12.08
C ALA A 259 0.49 -9.80 -12.34
N LEU A 260 0.01 -8.88 -11.51
CA LEU A 260 -1.31 -8.24 -11.68
C LEU A 260 -1.39 -7.43 -12.99
N GLU A 261 -0.32 -6.75 -13.41
CA GLU A 261 -0.29 -6.05 -14.69
C GLU A 261 -0.38 -7.03 -15.86
N LYS A 262 0.39 -8.13 -15.81
CA LYS A 262 0.35 -9.20 -16.84
C LYS A 262 -1.02 -9.87 -16.92
N GLU A 263 -1.69 -10.05 -15.80
CA GLU A 263 -3.05 -10.58 -15.68
C GLU A 263 -4.14 -9.57 -16.10
N GLN A 264 -3.76 -8.33 -16.46
CA GLN A 264 -4.67 -7.22 -16.74
C GLN A 264 -5.63 -6.91 -15.58
N ALA A 265 -5.19 -7.16 -14.37
CA ALA A 265 -5.97 -7.02 -13.14
C ALA A 265 -5.76 -5.67 -12.43
N LEU A 266 -4.81 -4.85 -12.90
CA LEU A 266 -4.61 -3.50 -12.37
C LEU A 266 -5.55 -2.50 -13.01
N THR A 267 -6.05 -1.58 -12.19
CA THR A 267 -6.93 -0.45 -12.60
C THR A 267 -6.34 0.90 -12.23
N ILE A 268 -5.22 0.91 -11.51
CA ILE A 268 -4.51 2.10 -11.02
C ILE A 268 -3.06 2.03 -11.49
N ARG A 269 -2.49 3.18 -11.83
CA ARG A 269 -1.05 3.31 -12.13
C ARG A 269 -0.24 3.34 -10.86
N HIS A 270 0.80 2.54 -10.79
CA HIS A 270 1.77 2.51 -9.71
C HIS A 270 3.12 3.07 -10.19
N ASN A 271 3.48 4.26 -9.71
CA ASN A 271 4.83 4.79 -9.85
C ASN A 271 5.64 4.37 -8.62
N LEU A 272 6.46 3.33 -8.77
CA LEU A 272 7.21 2.76 -7.66
C LEU A 272 8.40 3.64 -7.29
N THR A 273 8.53 3.85 -6.00
CA THR A 273 9.65 4.55 -5.38
C THR A 273 10.27 3.62 -4.35
N PHE A 274 11.54 3.27 -4.57
CA PHE A 274 12.28 2.33 -3.74
C PHE A 274 12.98 3.05 -2.62
N ALA A 275 12.74 2.63 -1.38
CA ALA A 275 13.49 3.14 -0.24
C ALA A 275 14.93 2.60 -0.25
N ILE A 276 15.85 3.46 0.13
CA ILE A 276 17.27 3.18 0.33
C ILE A 276 17.52 3.34 1.82
N GLN A 277 18.02 2.28 2.46
CA GLN A 277 18.43 2.36 3.86
C GLN A 277 19.74 3.16 3.96
N PRO A 278 19.95 3.93 5.03
CA PRO A 278 21.18 4.69 5.22
C PRO A 278 22.46 3.84 5.12
N SER A 279 22.40 2.58 5.57
CA SER A 279 23.50 1.62 5.50
C SER A 279 23.84 1.14 4.08
N GLU A 280 22.90 1.25 3.14
CA GLU A 280 23.09 0.79 1.75
C GLU A 280 23.83 1.83 0.91
N GLY A 281 23.54 3.12 1.13
CA GLY A 281 24.19 4.22 0.43
C GLY A 281 24.22 4.05 -1.10
N GLU A 282 25.36 4.35 -1.70
CA GLU A 282 25.57 4.26 -3.16
C GLU A 282 25.52 2.82 -3.71
N SER A 283 25.74 1.82 -2.87
CA SER A 283 25.69 0.40 -3.29
C SER A 283 24.31 0.01 -3.83
N ARG A 284 23.26 0.74 -3.49
CA ARG A 284 21.89 0.50 -3.97
C ARG A 284 21.64 1.03 -5.39
N ILE A 285 22.48 1.91 -5.93
CA ILE A 285 22.30 2.53 -7.25
C ILE A 285 22.17 1.51 -8.40
N PRO A 286 22.98 0.43 -8.49
CA PRO A 286 22.81 -0.58 -9.53
C PRO A 286 21.43 -1.21 -9.54
N TYR A 287 20.92 -1.59 -8.37
CA TYR A 287 19.58 -2.14 -8.20
C TYR A 287 18.49 -1.17 -8.68
N LEU A 288 18.58 0.12 -8.31
CA LEU A 288 17.62 1.14 -8.75
C LEU A 288 17.60 1.32 -10.27
N LYS A 289 18.78 1.29 -10.90
CA LYS A 289 18.90 1.34 -12.36
C LYS A 289 18.27 0.13 -13.02
N GLU A 290 18.47 -1.03 -12.46
CA GLU A 290 17.85 -2.28 -12.93
C GLU A 290 16.33 -2.22 -12.81
N GLN A 291 15.78 -1.85 -11.65
CA GLN A 291 14.34 -1.70 -11.46
C GLN A 291 13.75 -0.68 -12.43
N ARG A 292 14.41 0.46 -12.63
CA ARG A 292 14.00 1.46 -13.60
C ARG A 292 13.95 0.91 -15.04
N ASN A 293 14.89 0.07 -15.43
CA ASN A 293 14.93 -0.51 -16.77
C ASN A 293 13.88 -1.62 -16.96
N ASN A 294 13.67 -2.44 -15.93
CA ASN A 294 12.77 -3.59 -15.99
C ASN A 294 11.29 -3.22 -15.81
N LEU A 295 11.00 -2.16 -15.04
CA LEU A 295 9.64 -1.76 -14.72
C LEU A 295 9.19 -0.58 -15.61
N GLN A 296 8.87 -0.90 -16.87
CA GLN A 296 8.40 0.05 -17.89
C GLN A 296 7.02 -0.32 -18.43
N GLY A 297 6.18 -0.93 -17.58
CA GLY A 297 4.80 -1.29 -17.90
C GLY A 297 3.89 -0.09 -18.17
N GLN A 298 2.68 -0.35 -18.60
CA GLN A 298 1.68 0.71 -18.79
C GLN A 298 1.17 1.26 -17.45
N LEU A 299 1.01 0.38 -16.46
CA LEU A 299 0.48 0.72 -15.15
C LEU A 299 1.53 0.62 -14.02
N VAL A 300 2.63 -0.12 -14.22
CA VAL A 300 3.70 -0.27 -13.24
C VAL A 300 5.00 0.31 -13.78
N LYS A 301 5.54 1.32 -13.10
CA LYS A 301 6.83 1.95 -13.45
C LYS A 301 7.71 2.13 -12.24
N GLY A 302 8.99 1.76 -12.34
CA GLY A 302 10.00 1.91 -11.30
C GLY A 302 10.88 3.13 -11.54
N ASN A 303 10.49 4.32 -11.08
CA ASN A 303 11.17 5.56 -11.44
C ASN A 303 11.49 6.51 -10.28
N GLY A 304 11.35 6.06 -9.04
CA GLY A 304 11.62 6.85 -7.85
C GLY A 304 12.59 6.19 -6.87
N ALA A 305 13.31 7.03 -6.12
CA ALA A 305 14.09 6.62 -4.95
C ALA A 305 13.68 7.47 -3.74
N LYS A 306 13.61 6.85 -2.56
CA LYS A 306 13.37 7.53 -1.27
C LYS A 306 14.60 7.39 -0.40
N LEU A 307 15.07 8.50 0.11
CA LEU A 307 16.12 8.59 1.14
C LEU A 307 15.48 9.05 2.45
N PHE A 308 15.94 8.45 3.55
CA PHE A 308 15.60 8.90 4.89
C PHE A 308 16.73 9.82 5.37
N MET A 309 16.40 11.09 5.60
CA MET A 309 17.39 12.09 6.03
C MET A 309 17.45 12.24 7.55
N ASP A 310 16.40 11.79 8.22
CA ASP A 310 16.21 11.83 9.67
C ASP A 310 15.28 10.69 10.10
N GLY A 311 15.14 10.50 11.42
CA GLY A 311 14.15 9.59 11.98
C GLY A 311 12.81 10.26 12.26
N VAL A 312 11.86 9.50 12.77
CA VAL A 312 10.62 10.03 13.36
C VAL A 312 10.93 10.47 14.78
N MET A 313 10.54 11.69 15.13
CA MET A 313 10.68 12.22 16.49
C MET A 313 9.60 11.65 17.40
#